data_68b7fe1b00e6fc98094b9008a534ec4f
#
_entry.id   68b7fe1b00e6fc98094b9008a534ec4f
#
_cell.length_a   1.000
_cell.length_b   1.000
_cell.length_c   1.000
_cell.angle_alpha   90.00
_cell.angle_beta   90.00
_cell.angle_gamma   90.00
#
_symmetry.space_group_name_H-M   'P 1'
#
loop_
_entity.id
_entity.type
_entity.pdbx_description
1 polymer ?
#
loop_
_entity_poly.entity_id
_entity_poly.type
_entity_poly.pdbx_seq_one_letter_code
_entity_poly.pdbx_strand_id
1 'polypeptide(L)'
;MGDITIDAERFFARLGKLEESLTAHKADWDGMDALCIPLGPTDADTPYSKGASMHLYLLGYEFPDSIMLLTKGNFYFMATPKKCKYLKEWIVDKQDENTNNIKIHLLERTKDDGQNRELMHNLLSAARKNNGSKLGSFYKQDFQGKVIPGWMEMVKGSGLDMIEAAQPIGKFLSVKDETEIVS
;
A
#
# COMPACT_ATOMS: atom_id res chain seq x y z
N MET A 1 22.65 -7.08 -1.36
CA MET A 1 21.70 -6.41 -0.48
C MET A 1 21.75 -7.06 0.90
N GLY A 2 21.94 -6.24 1.95
CA GLY A 2 22.01 -6.76 3.31
C GLY A 2 20.68 -7.31 3.79
N ASP A 3 20.70 -7.85 4.97
CA ASP A 3 19.50 -8.43 5.58
C ASP A 3 18.48 -7.34 5.91
N ILE A 4 17.26 -7.52 5.44
CA ILE A 4 16.15 -6.64 5.74
C ILE A 4 15.39 -7.23 6.92
N THR A 5 15.19 -6.40 7.95
CA THR A 5 14.42 -6.78 9.13
C THR A 5 13.25 -5.81 9.28
N ILE A 6 12.04 -6.35 9.33
CA ILE A 6 10.84 -5.52 9.49
C ILE A 6 10.31 -5.74 10.91
N ASP A 7 10.02 -4.62 11.60
CA ASP A 7 9.44 -4.65 12.93
C ASP A 7 7.94 -4.95 12.83
N ALA A 8 7.57 -6.20 13.09
CA ALA A 8 6.18 -6.65 12.93
C ALA A 8 5.23 -5.93 13.87
N GLU A 9 5.61 -5.76 15.13
CA GLU A 9 4.78 -5.08 16.12
C GLU A 9 4.46 -3.65 15.66
N ARG A 10 5.49 -2.93 15.21
CA ARG A 10 5.31 -1.57 14.70
C ARG A 10 4.46 -1.56 13.42
N PHE A 11 4.72 -2.51 12.52
CA PHE A 11 3.94 -2.60 11.28
C PHE A 11 2.44 -2.77 11.58
N PHE A 12 2.09 -3.74 12.42
CA PHE A 12 0.68 -4.00 12.73
C PHE A 12 0.05 -2.82 13.47
N ALA A 13 0.76 -2.19 14.38
CA ALA A 13 0.25 -1.03 15.11
C ALA A 13 -0.03 0.14 14.15
N ARG A 14 0.92 0.42 13.25
CA ARG A 14 0.79 1.53 12.29
C ARG A 14 -0.27 1.24 11.23
N LEU A 15 -0.34 -0.01 10.76
CA LEU A 15 -1.38 -0.40 9.80
C LEU A 15 -2.77 -0.25 10.42
N GLY A 16 -2.92 -0.63 11.69
CA GLY A 16 -4.17 -0.46 12.42
C GLY A 16 -4.57 1.00 12.55
N LYS A 17 -3.62 1.88 12.84
CA LYS A 17 -3.88 3.32 12.92
C LYS A 17 -4.30 3.90 11.58
N LEU A 18 -3.67 3.45 10.51
CA LEU A 18 -4.01 3.90 9.17
C LEU A 18 -5.43 3.47 8.80
N GLU A 19 -5.76 2.21 9.04
CA GLU A 19 -7.10 1.70 8.76
C GLU A 19 -8.15 2.44 9.59
N GLU A 20 -7.89 2.65 10.85
CA GLU A 20 -8.80 3.39 11.74
C GLU A 20 -9.02 4.80 11.22
N SER A 21 -7.95 5.48 10.80
CA SER A 21 -8.05 6.82 10.24
C SER A 21 -8.92 6.84 8.99
N LEU A 22 -8.73 5.88 8.09
CA LEU A 22 -9.53 5.79 6.87
C LEU A 22 -11.02 5.55 7.15
N THR A 23 -11.34 4.76 8.17
CA THR A 23 -12.74 4.43 8.47
C THR A 23 -13.42 5.47 9.36
N ALA A 24 -12.71 6.01 10.34
CA ALA A 24 -13.29 6.93 11.34
C ALA A 24 -13.22 8.40 10.88
N HIS A 25 -12.27 8.74 10.03
CA HIS A 25 -12.04 10.13 9.60
C HIS A 25 -12.12 10.26 8.08
N LYS A 26 -13.19 9.75 7.51
CA LYS A 26 -13.37 9.73 6.05
C LYS A 26 -13.24 11.09 5.38
N ALA A 27 -13.66 12.16 6.05
CA ALA A 27 -13.55 13.49 5.48
C ALA A 27 -12.08 13.89 5.26
N ASP A 28 -11.18 13.47 6.14
CA ASP A 28 -9.74 13.75 6.00
C ASP A 28 -9.12 12.98 4.84
N TRP A 29 -9.79 11.93 4.38
CA TRP A 29 -9.35 11.08 3.27
C TRP A 29 -10.24 11.25 2.03
N ASP A 30 -10.95 12.38 1.95
CA ASP A 30 -11.81 12.73 0.81
C ASP A 30 -12.83 11.65 0.46
N GLY A 31 -13.23 10.86 1.45
CA GLY A 31 -14.26 9.83 1.28
C GLY A 31 -13.78 8.54 0.60
N MET A 32 -12.46 8.35 0.48
CA MET A 32 -11.97 7.11 -0.15
C MET A 32 -12.30 5.87 0.68
N ASP A 33 -12.61 4.78 -0.01
CA ASP A 33 -12.98 3.50 0.61
C ASP A 33 -11.80 2.55 0.75
N ALA A 34 -10.77 2.75 -0.06
CA ALA A 34 -9.56 1.95 -0.05
C ALA A 34 -8.38 2.84 -0.43
N LEU A 35 -7.19 2.44 -0.01
CA LEU A 35 -5.95 3.18 -0.31
C LEU A 35 -4.98 2.26 -1.03
N CYS A 36 -4.61 2.65 -2.24
CA CYS A 36 -3.65 1.92 -3.06
C CYS A 36 -2.36 2.73 -3.18
N ILE A 37 -1.25 2.11 -2.83
CA ILE A 37 0.06 2.77 -2.83
C ILE A 37 0.98 2.00 -3.78
N PRO A 38 1.00 2.35 -5.08
CA PRO A 38 1.99 1.82 -5.99
C PRO A 38 3.32 2.54 -5.80
N LEU A 39 4.42 1.82 -5.96
CA LEU A 39 5.76 2.39 -5.94
C LEU A 39 6.50 1.82 -7.14
N GLY A 40 6.90 2.70 -8.06
CA GLY A 40 7.62 2.30 -9.26
C GLY A 40 9.05 1.89 -9.00
N PRO A 41 9.84 1.67 -10.05
CA PRO A 41 11.26 1.38 -9.89
C PRO A 41 11.96 2.54 -9.16
N THR A 42 13.12 2.26 -8.57
CA THR A 42 13.91 3.29 -7.91
C THR A 42 14.15 4.43 -8.88
N ASP A 43 13.70 5.63 -8.52
CA ASP A 43 13.78 6.80 -9.37
C ASP A 43 14.37 7.97 -8.59
N ALA A 44 15.50 8.46 -9.07
CA ALA A 44 16.17 9.61 -8.46
C ALA A 44 15.35 10.89 -8.61
N ASP A 45 14.42 10.93 -9.57
CA ASP A 45 13.61 12.11 -9.84
C ASP A 45 12.45 12.31 -8.86
N THR A 46 12.07 11.27 -8.11
CA THR A 46 10.98 11.35 -7.14
C THR A 46 11.36 10.79 -5.77
N PRO A 47 12.48 11.24 -5.17
CA PRO A 47 12.97 10.65 -3.91
C PRO A 47 12.06 10.90 -2.71
N TYR A 48 11.15 11.87 -2.78
CA TYR A 48 10.28 12.24 -1.67
C TYR A 48 8.81 11.96 -1.95
N SER A 49 8.51 10.94 -2.75
CA SER A 49 7.12 10.59 -3.05
C SER A 49 6.38 10.15 -1.79
N LYS A 50 5.07 10.40 -1.76
CA LYS A 50 4.23 9.97 -0.63
C LYS A 50 4.13 8.44 -0.57
N GLY A 51 4.26 7.77 -1.71
CA GLY A 51 4.33 6.30 -1.74
C GLY A 51 5.55 5.79 -0.99
N ALA A 52 6.72 6.35 -1.27
CA ALA A 52 7.96 6.01 -0.57
C ALA A 52 7.84 6.30 0.93
N SER A 53 7.29 7.45 1.29
CA SER A 53 7.09 7.82 2.70
C SER A 53 6.20 6.81 3.43
N MET A 54 5.16 6.33 2.76
CA MET A 54 4.27 5.34 3.36
C MET A 54 4.95 3.98 3.52
N HIS A 55 5.80 3.58 2.57
CA HIS A 55 6.62 2.37 2.71
C HIS A 55 7.51 2.46 3.95
N LEU A 56 8.18 3.59 4.14
CA LEU A 56 9.05 3.81 5.30
C LEU A 56 8.25 3.80 6.60
N TYR A 57 7.07 4.40 6.60
CA TYR A 57 6.21 4.44 7.77
C TYR A 57 5.76 3.03 8.20
N LEU A 58 5.28 2.23 7.24
CA LEU A 58 4.74 0.90 7.54
C LEU A 58 5.83 -0.16 7.68
N LEU A 59 6.79 -0.18 6.76
CA LEU A 59 7.75 -1.29 6.62
C LEU A 59 9.16 -0.95 7.06
N GLY A 60 9.50 0.34 7.12
CA GLY A 60 10.87 0.77 7.41
C GLY A 60 11.80 0.72 6.22
N TYR A 61 11.33 0.25 5.08
CA TYR A 61 12.09 0.14 3.83
C TYR A 61 11.20 0.45 2.65
N GLU A 62 11.80 0.97 1.57
CA GLU A 62 11.11 1.12 0.30
C GLU A 62 11.25 -0.18 -0.49
N PHE A 63 10.12 -0.66 -1.02
CA PHE A 63 10.10 -1.84 -1.90
C PHE A 63 9.66 -1.39 -3.29
N PRO A 64 10.61 -0.98 -4.16
CA PRO A 64 10.27 -0.53 -5.52
C PRO A 64 9.56 -1.61 -6.32
N ASP A 65 8.80 -1.18 -7.34
CA ASP A 65 8.02 -2.07 -8.20
C ASP A 65 7.03 -2.94 -7.42
N SER A 66 6.34 -2.33 -6.48
CA SER A 66 5.35 -3.01 -5.66
C SER A 66 4.05 -2.22 -5.61
N ILE A 67 2.98 -2.90 -5.22
CA ILE A 67 1.68 -2.30 -5.02
C ILE A 67 1.17 -2.73 -3.65
N MET A 68 0.87 -1.76 -2.79
CA MET A 68 0.19 -2.02 -1.52
C MET A 68 -1.26 -1.57 -1.66
N LEU A 69 -2.19 -2.36 -1.14
CA LEU A 69 -3.61 -2.01 -1.11
C LEU A 69 -4.17 -2.27 0.28
N LEU A 70 -4.72 -1.25 0.89
CA LEU A 70 -5.40 -1.37 2.17
C LEU A 70 -6.89 -1.17 1.98
N THR A 71 -7.66 -2.18 2.34
CA THR A 71 -9.11 -2.12 2.42
C THR A 71 -9.53 -2.41 3.86
N LYS A 72 -10.80 -2.32 4.17
CA LYS A 72 -11.26 -2.63 5.52
C LYS A 72 -10.98 -4.10 5.85
N GLY A 73 -10.10 -4.34 6.81
CA GLY A 73 -9.78 -5.67 7.29
C GLY A 73 -8.76 -6.44 6.45
N ASN A 74 -8.23 -5.86 5.37
CA ASN A 74 -7.29 -6.58 4.49
C ASN A 74 -6.18 -5.66 4.00
N PHE A 75 -4.97 -6.21 3.97
CA PHE A 75 -3.79 -5.55 3.42
C PHE A 75 -3.18 -6.47 2.37
N TYR A 76 -2.98 -5.95 1.16
CA TYR A 76 -2.42 -6.70 0.03
C TYR A 76 -1.08 -6.11 -0.36
N PHE A 77 -0.12 -6.98 -0.62
CA PHE A 77 1.20 -6.56 -1.10
C PHE A 77 1.56 -7.40 -2.33
N MET A 78 1.68 -6.75 -3.47
CA MET A 78 2.07 -7.39 -4.73
C MET A 78 3.48 -6.96 -5.09
N ALA A 79 4.39 -7.93 -5.24
CA ALA A 79 5.79 -7.67 -5.56
C ALA A 79 6.45 -8.95 -6.07
N THR A 80 7.75 -8.89 -6.34
CA THR A 80 8.52 -10.08 -6.72
C THR A 80 8.54 -11.10 -5.58
N PRO A 81 8.78 -12.39 -5.89
CA PRO A 81 8.86 -13.41 -4.83
C PRO A 81 9.85 -13.07 -3.74
N LYS A 82 11.00 -12.49 -4.09
CA LYS A 82 12.01 -12.11 -3.10
C LYS A 82 11.49 -11.10 -2.10
N LYS A 83 10.78 -10.07 -2.59
CA LYS A 83 10.22 -9.04 -1.72
C LYS A 83 9.07 -9.58 -0.87
N CYS A 84 8.22 -10.41 -1.46
CA CYS A 84 7.15 -11.07 -0.71
C CYS A 84 7.71 -11.98 0.39
N LYS A 85 8.86 -12.60 0.17
CA LYS A 85 9.50 -13.44 1.17
C LYS A 85 9.87 -12.65 2.43
N TYR A 86 10.35 -11.41 2.28
CA TYR A 86 10.65 -10.56 3.44
C TYR A 86 9.39 -10.31 4.27
N LEU A 87 8.28 -10.00 3.61
CA LEU A 87 7.04 -9.75 4.32
C LEU A 87 6.49 -11.03 4.95
N LYS A 88 6.68 -12.17 4.28
CA LYS A 88 6.26 -13.44 4.87
C LYS A 88 7.02 -13.73 6.16
N GLU A 89 8.34 -13.65 6.13
CA GLU A 89 9.18 -13.96 7.28
C GLU A 89 8.97 -13.01 8.45
N TRP A 90 8.85 -11.72 8.17
CA TRP A 90 8.84 -10.69 9.22
C TRP A 90 7.46 -10.20 9.60
N ILE A 91 6.43 -10.51 8.82
CA ILE A 91 5.07 -10.05 9.09
C ILE A 91 4.10 -11.23 9.19
N VAL A 92 3.95 -12.00 8.10
CA VAL A 92 2.97 -13.10 8.08
C VAL A 92 3.29 -14.15 9.13
N ASP A 93 4.55 -14.53 9.25
CA ASP A 93 4.97 -15.53 10.23
C ASP A 93 4.97 -14.99 11.67
N LYS A 94 4.68 -13.72 11.86
CA LYS A 94 4.59 -13.06 13.17
C LYS A 94 3.16 -12.62 13.50
N GLN A 95 2.18 -13.42 13.10
CA GLN A 95 0.76 -13.10 13.32
C GLN A 95 0.38 -12.97 14.80
N ASP A 96 1.12 -13.61 15.69
CA ASP A 96 0.91 -13.47 17.13
C ASP A 96 1.18 -12.05 17.64
N GLU A 97 1.93 -11.25 16.89
CA GLU A 97 2.17 -9.84 17.22
C GLU A 97 1.10 -8.92 16.65
N ASN A 98 0.14 -9.47 15.89
CA ASN A 98 -0.92 -8.69 15.28
C ASN A 98 -1.98 -8.33 16.32
N THR A 99 -2.09 -7.05 16.64
CA THR A 99 -3.02 -6.52 17.65
C THR A 99 -4.36 -6.09 17.03
N ASN A 100 -4.53 -6.28 15.71
CA ASN A 100 -5.76 -5.97 15.01
C ASN A 100 -6.10 -7.14 14.09
N ASN A 101 -7.30 -7.13 13.50
CA ASN A 101 -7.77 -8.26 12.72
C ASN A 101 -7.54 -8.09 11.21
N ILE A 102 -6.55 -7.31 10.84
CA ILE A 102 -6.23 -7.08 9.42
C ILE A 102 -5.49 -8.30 8.88
N LYS A 103 -6.03 -8.88 7.82
CA LYS A 103 -5.41 -10.03 7.14
C LYS A 103 -4.38 -9.54 6.13
N ILE A 104 -3.24 -10.21 6.08
CA ILE A 104 -2.14 -9.87 5.16
C ILE A 104 -2.15 -10.85 4.00
N HIS A 105 -2.17 -10.33 2.79
CA HIS A 105 -2.17 -11.11 1.55
C HIS A 105 -0.96 -10.75 0.72
N LEU A 106 -0.17 -11.76 0.35
CA LEU A 106 1.02 -11.56 -0.48
C LEU A 106 0.74 -12.11 -1.88
N LEU A 107 0.95 -11.27 -2.90
CA LEU A 107 0.76 -11.63 -4.29
C LEU A 107 2.10 -11.55 -5.01
N GLU A 108 2.64 -12.73 -5.38
CA GLU A 108 3.95 -12.81 -6.02
C GLU A 108 3.82 -12.65 -7.51
N ARG A 109 4.37 -11.56 -8.04
CA ARG A 109 4.39 -11.39 -9.49
C ARG A 109 5.52 -12.20 -10.11
N THR A 110 5.34 -12.57 -11.37
CA THR A 110 6.26 -13.38 -12.13
C THR A 110 6.77 -12.60 -13.33
N LYS A 111 7.47 -13.29 -14.23
CA LYS A 111 7.88 -12.71 -15.52
C LYS A 111 6.77 -12.79 -16.56
N ASP A 112 5.70 -13.52 -16.28
CA ASP A 112 4.56 -13.70 -17.18
C ASP A 112 3.56 -12.57 -17.01
N ASP A 113 3.41 -11.73 -18.04
CA ASP A 113 2.49 -10.59 -18.01
C ASP A 113 1.03 -11.01 -17.82
N GLY A 114 0.64 -12.15 -18.35
CA GLY A 114 -0.72 -12.67 -18.19
C GLY A 114 -1.04 -13.02 -16.74
N GLN A 115 -0.11 -13.70 -16.08
CA GLN A 115 -0.26 -14.04 -14.68
C GLN A 115 -0.29 -12.79 -13.80
N ASN A 116 0.56 -11.81 -14.10
CA ASN A 116 0.60 -10.56 -13.37
C ASN A 116 -0.71 -9.78 -13.54
N ARG A 117 -1.29 -9.85 -14.74
CA ARG A 117 -2.58 -9.20 -14.98
C ARG A 117 -3.69 -9.84 -14.16
N GLU A 118 -3.67 -11.15 -13.99
CA GLU A 118 -4.62 -11.84 -13.11
C GLU A 118 -4.48 -11.40 -11.66
N LEU A 119 -3.25 -11.25 -11.18
CA LEU A 119 -3.01 -10.73 -9.81
C LEU A 119 -3.57 -9.33 -9.67
N MET A 120 -3.38 -8.50 -10.68
CA MET A 120 -3.91 -7.13 -10.68
C MET A 120 -5.44 -7.11 -10.69
N HIS A 121 -6.08 -8.03 -11.43
CA HIS A 121 -7.53 -8.17 -11.38
C HIS A 121 -8.01 -8.57 -9.99
N ASN A 122 -7.26 -9.42 -9.30
CA ASN A 122 -7.57 -9.80 -7.92
C ASN A 122 -7.49 -8.60 -6.98
N LEU A 123 -6.46 -7.76 -7.14
CA LEU A 123 -6.35 -6.53 -6.37
C LEU A 123 -7.52 -5.59 -6.65
N LEU A 124 -7.88 -5.45 -7.91
CA LEU A 124 -8.97 -4.57 -8.30
C LEU A 124 -10.30 -5.05 -7.71
N SER A 125 -10.54 -6.37 -7.73
CA SER A 125 -11.72 -6.96 -7.11
C SER A 125 -11.75 -6.72 -5.61
N ALA A 126 -10.59 -6.82 -4.95
CA ALA A 126 -10.47 -6.54 -3.52
C ALA A 126 -10.81 -5.08 -3.21
N ALA A 127 -10.38 -4.14 -4.06
CA ALA A 127 -10.69 -2.73 -3.88
C ALA A 127 -12.19 -2.44 -3.98
N ARG A 128 -12.94 -3.28 -4.70
CA ARG A 128 -14.38 -3.12 -4.90
C ARG A 128 -15.24 -3.82 -3.86
N LYS A 129 -14.67 -4.77 -3.10
CA LYS A 129 -15.45 -5.69 -2.25
C LYS A 129 -16.32 -5.05 -1.17
N ASN A 130 -15.96 -3.89 -0.69
CA ASN A 130 -16.69 -3.23 0.40
C ASN A 130 -17.66 -2.18 -0.13
N ASN A 131 -18.25 -2.41 -1.29
CA ASN A 131 -19.10 -1.44 -2.00
C ASN A 131 -18.34 -0.14 -2.28
N GLY A 132 -17.02 -0.21 -2.21
CA GLY A 132 -16.17 0.93 -2.43
C GLY A 132 -16.08 1.25 -3.91
N SER A 133 -16.38 2.47 -4.26
CA SER A 133 -16.19 2.97 -5.61
C SER A 133 -15.08 4.01 -5.68
N LYS A 134 -14.55 4.41 -4.50
CA LYS A 134 -13.54 5.47 -4.41
C LYS A 134 -12.22 4.91 -3.93
N LEU A 135 -11.24 4.93 -4.81
CA LEU A 135 -9.91 4.40 -4.54
C LEU A 135 -8.91 5.54 -4.43
N GLY A 136 -8.29 5.68 -3.25
CA GLY A 136 -7.20 6.63 -3.07
C GLY A 136 -5.92 6.09 -3.70
N SER A 137 -5.26 6.89 -4.49
CA SER A 137 -3.98 6.53 -5.11
C SER A 137 -3.31 7.79 -5.65
N PHE A 138 -2.29 7.62 -6.48
CA PHE A 138 -1.51 8.74 -7.01
C PHE A 138 -1.71 8.86 -8.51
N TYR A 139 -2.90 9.30 -8.93
CA TYR A 139 -3.18 9.38 -10.36
C TYR A 139 -2.47 10.55 -11.05
N LYS A 140 -1.96 11.51 -10.28
CA LYS A 140 -1.21 12.64 -10.83
C LYS A 140 0.27 12.34 -11.03
N GLN A 141 0.76 11.23 -10.48
CA GLN A 141 2.16 10.84 -10.58
C GLN A 141 2.38 9.99 -11.82
N ASP A 142 3.47 10.27 -12.55
CA ASP A 142 3.90 9.45 -13.67
C ASP A 142 4.84 8.37 -13.14
N PHE A 143 4.46 7.11 -13.34
CA PHE A 143 5.27 5.98 -12.90
C PHE A 143 6.10 5.44 -14.04
N GLN A 144 7.35 5.11 -13.75
CA GLN A 144 8.26 4.49 -14.71
C GLN A 144 8.08 2.97 -14.71
N GLY A 145 8.68 2.31 -15.69
CA GLY A 145 8.62 0.86 -15.78
C GLY A 145 7.36 0.36 -16.46
N LYS A 146 7.08 -0.93 -16.32
CA LYS A 146 5.99 -1.60 -17.03
C LYS A 146 4.84 -1.98 -16.08
N VAL A 147 5.18 -2.45 -14.88
CA VAL A 147 4.19 -3.02 -13.96
C VAL A 147 3.21 -1.96 -13.45
N ILE A 148 3.74 -0.87 -12.91
CA ILE A 148 2.88 0.15 -12.30
C ILE A 148 2.05 0.90 -13.34
N PRO A 149 2.60 1.33 -14.48
CA PRO A 149 1.74 1.93 -15.52
C PRO A 149 0.63 1.00 -15.98
N GLY A 150 0.90 -0.30 -16.11
CA GLY A 150 -0.12 -1.29 -16.47
C GLY A 150 -1.24 -1.37 -15.43
N TRP A 151 -0.88 -1.35 -14.16
CA TRP A 151 -1.85 -1.32 -13.07
C TRP A 151 -2.70 -0.05 -13.10
N MET A 152 -2.07 1.12 -13.28
CA MET A 152 -2.78 2.39 -13.32
C MET A 152 -3.78 2.45 -14.48
N GLU A 153 -3.41 1.91 -15.64
CA GLU A 153 -4.32 1.85 -16.78
C GLU A 153 -5.52 0.94 -16.47
N MET A 154 -5.29 -0.19 -15.83
CA MET A 154 -6.36 -1.10 -15.44
C MET A 154 -7.34 -0.43 -14.49
N VAL A 155 -6.84 0.32 -13.50
CA VAL A 155 -7.69 1.05 -12.56
C VAL A 155 -8.51 2.11 -13.29
N LYS A 156 -7.88 2.86 -14.20
CA LYS A 156 -8.58 3.89 -14.97
C LYS A 156 -9.71 3.31 -15.82
N GLY A 157 -9.51 2.12 -16.38
CA GLY A 157 -10.52 1.45 -17.20
C GLY A 157 -11.60 0.75 -16.41
N SER A 158 -11.49 0.67 -15.09
CA SER A 158 -12.37 -0.12 -14.23
C SER A 158 -13.66 0.57 -13.82
N GLY A 159 -13.73 1.89 -13.98
CA GLY A 159 -14.86 2.68 -13.50
C GLY A 159 -14.76 3.08 -12.02
N LEU A 160 -13.69 2.70 -11.33
CA LEU A 160 -13.45 3.18 -9.97
C LEU A 160 -13.08 4.66 -10.00
N ASP A 161 -13.65 5.40 -9.06
CA ASP A 161 -13.32 6.80 -8.85
C ASP A 161 -11.96 6.88 -8.15
N MET A 162 -10.97 7.50 -8.79
CA MET A 162 -9.66 7.68 -8.17
C MET A 162 -9.58 9.01 -7.45
N ILE A 163 -9.15 8.98 -6.21
CA ILE A 163 -8.94 10.15 -5.38
C ILE A 163 -7.44 10.31 -5.18
N GLU A 164 -6.91 11.52 -5.37
CA GLU A 164 -5.49 11.77 -5.15
C GLU A 164 -5.19 11.71 -3.65
N ALA A 165 -4.31 10.78 -3.26
CA ALA A 165 -4.03 10.49 -1.86
C ALA A 165 -2.83 11.25 -1.30
N ALA A 166 -2.10 12.02 -2.11
CA ALA A 166 -0.86 12.66 -1.66
C ALA A 166 -1.07 13.59 -0.47
N GLN A 167 -2.07 14.47 -0.52
CA GLN A 167 -2.33 15.40 0.58
C GLN A 167 -2.87 14.69 1.83
N PRO A 168 -3.87 13.81 1.75
CA PRO A 168 -4.30 13.06 2.92
C PRO A 168 -3.18 12.27 3.59
N ILE A 169 -2.33 11.60 2.81
CA ILE A 169 -1.18 10.88 3.36
C ILE A 169 -0.24 11.84 4.09
N GLY A 170 0.09 12.97 3.45
CA GLY A 170 0.96 13.97 4.06
C GLY A 170 0.42 14.46 5.40
N LYS A 171 -0.87 14.74 5.46
CA LYS A 171 -1.53 15.17 6.68
C LYS A 171 -1.48 14.07 7.75
N PHE A 172 -1.78 12.84 7.38
CA PHE A 172 -1.75 11.70 8.31
C PHE A 172 -0.36 11.50 8.90
N LEU A 173 0.67 11.47 8.05
CA LEU A 173 2.04 11.26 8.50
C LEU A 173 2.55 12.41 9.39
N SER A 174 2.17 13.64 9.07
CA SER A 174 2.56 14.82 9.83
C SER A 174 2.02 14.78 11.25
N VAL A 175 0.74 14.48 11.42
CA VAL A 175 0.10 14.35 12.73
C VAL A 175 0.73 13.22 13.53
N LYS A 176 1.03 12.11 12.87
CA LYS A 176 1.62 10.94 13.52
C LYS A 176 3.03 11.26 14.04
N ASP A 177 3.82 11.98 13.26
CA ASP A 177 5.17 12.37 13.67
C ASP A 177 5.14 13.25 14.92
N GLU A 178 4.23 14.20 14.97
CA GLU A 178 4.08 15.07 16.14
C GLU A 178 3.71 14.26 17.39
N THR A 179 2.81 13.30 17.25
CA THR A 179 2.38 12.44 18.34
C THR A 179 3.54 11.56 18.81
N GLU A 180 4.34 11.03 17.91
CA GLU A 180 5.48 10.18 18.23
C GLU A 180 6.60 10.96 18.91
N ILE A 181 6.80 12.21 18.54
CA ILE A 181 7.82 13.06 19.18
C ILE A 181 7.45 13.35 20.64
N VAL A 182 6.18 13.56 20.91
CA VAL A 182 5.71 13.88 22.26
C VAL A 182 5.70 12.65 23.16
N SER A 183 5.48 11.48 22.58
CA SER A 183 5.47 10.25 23.35
C SER A 183 6.87 9.68 23.54
#